data_16072e918e67db0705a7e0af77b64499
#
_entry.id   16072e918e67db0705a7e0af77b64499
#
_cell.length_a   1.000
_cell.length_b   1.000
_cell.length_c   1.000
_cell.angle_alpha   90.00
_cell.angle_beta   90.00
_cell.angle_gamma   90.00
#
_symmetry.space_group_name_H-M   'P 1'
#
loop_
_entity.id
_entity.type
_entity.pdbx_description
1 polymer ?
#
loop_
_entity_poly.entity_id
_entity_poly.type
_entity_poly.pdbx_seq_one_letter_code
_entity_poly.pdbx_strand_id
1 'polypeptide(L)'
;KYLSKAFDDAWLTNNGLDKRNLKNDLSDLIVMRADQGQVVSVKKDDIVSTAYNRMRNSNISQLPVIDEGDIIGVIQEEDILKNCLNNKKGFSDQISNVMSKKINLLDSKASIDELSKILKNDNFAMIMENNTFIGLLTKVDLLAYLKKDI
;
A
#
# COMPACT_ATOMS: atom_id res chain seq x y z
N LYS A 1 6.68 1.12 -14.91
CA LYS A 1 7.09 2.41 -15.36
C LYS A 1 6.44 3.56 -14.60
N TYR A 2 7.19 4.53 -14.32
CA TYR A 2 6.74 5.63 -13.49
C TYR A 2 6.09 6.73 -14.29
N LEU A 3 5.32 7.54 -13.60
CA LEU A 3 4.78 8.76 -14.16
C LEU A 3 5.86 9.83 -14.12
N SER A 4 7.03 9.49 -14.65
CA SER A 4 8.18 10.38 -14.49
C SER A 4 7.95 11.75 -15.14
N LYS A 5 7.18 11.77 -16.22
CA LYS A 5 6.90 13.04 -16.87
C LYS A 5 6.07 13.98 -16.02
N ALA A 6 5.24 13.43 -15.13
CA ALA A 6 4.45 14.26 -14.24
C ALA A 6 5.30 14.92 -13.17
N PHE A 7 6.50 14.41 -12.97
CA PHE A 7 7.39 14.90 -11.92
C PHE A 7 8.70 15.46 -12.45
N ASP A 8 8.82 15.65 -13.75
CA ASP A 8 10.05 16.23 -14.27
C ASP A 8 10.12 17.71 -13.91
N ASP A 9 11.29 18.29 -14.15
CA ASP A 9 11.53 19.67 -13.78
C ASP A 9 10.62 20.64 -14.50
N ALA A 10 10.28 20.35 -15.76
CA ALA A 10 9.40 21.22 -16.53
C ALA A 10 8.00 21.26 -15.92
N TRP A 11 7.49 20.09 -15.53
CA TRP A 11 6.19 20.03 -14.90
C TRP A 11 6.16 20.80 -13.58
N LEU A 12 7.19 20.60 -12.77
CA LEU A 12 7.30 21.27 -11.48
C LEU A 12 7.34 22.77 -11.65
N THR A 13 8.10 23.25 -12.62
CA THR A 13 8.23 24.66 -12.88
C THR A 13 6.90 25.27 -13.35
N ASN A 14 6.22 24.59 -14.27
CA ASN A 14 4.96 25.07 -14.80
C ASN A 14 3.86 25.15 -13.76
N ASN A 15 3.97 24.39 -12.71
CA ASN A 15 2.98 24.36 -11.64
C ASN A 15 3.41 25.18 -10.44
N GLY A 16 4.45 26.01 -10.60
CA GLY A 16 4.93 26.82 -9.51
C GLY A 16 5.65 26.05 -8.44
N LEU A 17 6.07 24.84 -8.77
CA LEU A 17 6.77 23.99 -7.83
C LEU A 17 8.18 23.72 -8.35
N ASP A 18 9.13 23.70 -7.46
CA ASP A 18 10.45 23.24 -7.78
C ASP A 18 10.79 22.15 -6.78
N LYS A 19 11.99 21.58 -6.89
CA LYS A 19 12.36 20.47 -6.02
C LYS A 19 12.35 20.83 -4.55
N ARG A 20 12.57 22.08 -4.23
CA ARG A 20 12.57 22.51 -2.84
C ARG A 20 11.16 22.68 -2.33
N ASN A 21 10.23 22.94 -3.24
CA ASN A 21 8.84 23.17 -2.90
C ASN A 21 7.97 21.96 -3.17
N LEU A 22 8.58 20.83 -3.55
CA LEU A 22 7.82 19.60 -3.62
C LEU A 22 7.16 19.42 -2.29
N LYS A 23 5.89 19.19 -2.33
CA LYS A 23 5.17 18.89 -1.12
C LYS A 23 5.81 17.66 -0.53
N ASN A 24 6.31 17.75 0.64
CA ASN A 24 6.80 16.55 1.30
C ASN A 24 5.64 15.72 1.79
N ASP A 25 4.61 15.60 0.98
CA ASP A 25 3.44 14.83 1.32
C ASP A 25 3.24 13.67 0.36
N LEU A 26 2.31 12.81 0.68
CA LEU A 26 2.11 11.56 -0.03
C LEU A 26 1.45 11.70 -1.38
N SER A 27 0.91 12.88 -1.70
CA SER A 27 0.22 13.01 -2.98
C SER A 27 1.17 12.77 -4.16
N ASP A 28 2.44 13.12 -4.01
CA ASP A 28 3.42 12.86 -5.07
C ASP A 28 3.65 11.37 -5.27
N LEU A 29 3.75 10.63 -4.18
CA LEU A 29 3.91 9.18 -4.25
C LEU A 29 2.66 8.52 -4.82
N ILE A 30 1.52 9.03 -4.47
CA ILE A 30 0.25 8.47 -4.94
C ILE A 30 0.12 8.62 -6.43
N VAL A 31 0.51 9.78 -6.97
CA VAL A 31 0.48 9.98 -8.42
C VAL A 31 1.40 8.98 -9.12
N MET A 32 2.60 8.77 -8.59
CA MET A 32 3.51 7.78 -9.15
C MET A 32 2.91 6.38 -9.10
N ARG A 33 2.27 6.06 -7.98
CA ARG A 33 1.72 4.73 -7.78
C ARG A 33 0.50 4.48 -8.65
N ALA A 34 -0.26 5.51 -8.98
CA ALA A 34 -1.46 5.39 -9.78
C ALA A 34 -1.18 4.76 -11.15
N ASP A 35 0.05 4.86 -11.63
CA ASP A 35 0.45 4.28 -12.90
C ASP A 35 0.60 2.76 -12.83
N GLN A 36 0.51 2.18 -11.67
CA GLN A 36 0.80 0.76 -11.49
C GLN A 36 -0.44 -0.13 -11.40
N GLY A 37 -1.60 0.45 -11.68
CA GLY A 37 -2.80 -0.34 -11.78
C GLY A 37 -3.69 -0.26 -10.56
N GLN A 38 -4.69 -1.12 -10.56
CA GLN A 38 -5.71 -1.09 -9.52
C GLN A 38 -5.20 -1.69 -8.23
N VAL A 39 -5.77 -1.21 -7.13
CA VAL A 39 -5.50 -1.77 -5.83
C VAL A 39 -6.15 -3.15 -5.74
N VAL A 40 -5.36 -4.13 -5.35
CA VAL A 40 -5.84 -5.49 -5.16
C VAL A 40 -6.23 -5.65 -3.69
N SER A 41 -7.36 -6.25 -3.44
CA SER A 41 -7.86 -6.45 -2.08
C SER A 41 -8.55 -7.80 -1.95
N VAL A 42 -8.92 -8.16 -0.74
CA VAL A 42 -9.71 -9.36 -0.46
C VAL A 42 -10.80 -9.01 0.54
N LYS A 43 -11.77 -9.90 0.64
CA LYS A 43 -12.88 -9.76 1.59
C LYS A 43 -12.64 -10.66 2.80
N LYS A 44 -13.23 -10.28 3.92
CA LYS A 44 -13.04 -11.06 5.15
C LYS A 44 -13.53 -12.49 5.03
N ASP A 45 -14.53 -12.73 4.22
CA ASP A 45 -15.11 -14.06 4.06
C ASP A 45 -14.45 -14.89 2.96
N ASP A 46 -13.51 -14.31 2.23
CA ASP A 46 -12.71 -15.07 1.28
C ASP A 46 -11.81 -16.03 2.05
N ILE A 47 -11.39 -17.10 1.38
CA ILE A 47 -10.44 -18.02 1.99
C ILE A 47 -9.01 -17.58 1.74
N VAL A 48 -8.11 -18.07 2.56
CA VAL A 48 -6.69 -17.72 2.48
C VAL A 48 -6.11 -18.02 1.09
N SER A 49 -6.56 -19.10 0.46
CA SER A 49 -6.11 -19.45 -0.88
C SER A 49 -6.37 -18.32 -1.88
N THR A 50 -7.49 -17.60 -1.74
CA THR A 50 -7.80 -16.47 -2.60
C THR A 50 -6.77 -15.36 -2.43
N ALA A 51 -6.41 -15.07 -1.19
CA ALA A 51 -5.39 -14.05 -0.92
C ALA A 51 -4.05 -14.46 -1.52
N TYR A 52 -3.67 -15.71 -1.32
CA TYR A 52 -2.41 -16.21 -1.84
C TYR A 52 -2.34 -16.08 -3.37
N ASN A 53 -3.41 -16.46 -4.06
CA ASN A 53 -3.43 -16.39 -5.51
C ASN A 53 -3.34 -14.94 -6.00
N ARG A 54 -4.00 -14.02 -5.32
CA ARG A 54 -3.93 -12.61 -5.69
C ARG A 54 -2.55 -12.02 -5.45
N MET A 55 -1.91 -12.43 -4.36
CA MET A 55 -0.54 -12.02 -4.09
C MET A 55 0.41 -12.49 -5.19
N ARG A 56 0.27 -13.74 -5.59
CA ARG A 56 1.13 -14.29 -6.66
C ARG A 56 0.89 -13.59 -7.98
N ASN A 57 -0.37 -13.44 -8.35
CA ASN A 57 -0.72 -12.87 -9.65
C ASN A 57 -0.28 -11.42 -9.78
N SER A 58 -0.29 -10.69 -8.68
CA SER A 58 0.07 -9.27 -8.68
C SER A 58 1.48 -9.02 -8.17
N ASN A 59 2.19 -10.06 -7.75
CA ASN A 59 3.54 -9.98 -7.22
C ASN A 59 3.62 -9.01 -6.04
N ILE A 60 2.70 -9.18 -5.09
CA ILE A 60 2.65 -8.36 -3.89
C ILE A 60 2.62 -9.26 -2.66
N SER A 61 3.01 -8.72 -1.52
CA SER A 61 3.18 -9.50 -0.29
C SER A 61 2.13 -9.20 0.77
N GLN A 62 1.25 -8.24 0.52
CA GLN A 62 0.23 -7.89 1.47
C GLN A 62 -1.02 -7.41 0.73
N LEU A 63 -2.18 -7.66 1.34
CA LEU A 63 -3.44 -7.24 0.77
C LEU A 63 -4.31 -6.62 1.84
N PRO A 64 -4.97 -5.50 1.53
CA PRO A 64 -5.97 -4.98 2.43
C PRO A 64 -7.20 -5.88 2.43
N VAL A 65 -7.81 -6.00 3.60
CA VAL A 65 -9.05 -6.74 3.76
C VAL A 65 -10.17 -5.72 3.89
N ILE A 66 -11.13 -5.82 2.99
CA ILE A 66 -12.21 -4.83 2.88
C ILE A 66 -13.54 -5.48 3.24
N ASP A 67 -14.36 -4.75 4.00
CA ASP A 67 -15.69 -5.17 4.34
C ASP A 67 -16.62 -3.98 4.15
N GLU A 68 -17.55 -4.11 3.22
CA GLU A 68 -18.53 -3.06 2.91
C GLU A 68 -17.86 -1.70 2.67
N GLY A 69 -16.75 -1.73 1.94
CA GLY A 69 -16.05 -0.51 1.58
C GLY A 69 -15.02 -0.03 2.60
N ASP A 70 -15.02 -0.60 3.79
CA ASP A 70 -14.10 -0.18 4.84
C ASP A 70 -12.94 -1.16 4.97
N ILE A 71 -11.77 -0.63 5.26
CA ILE A 71 -10.61 -1.49 5.56
C ILE A 71 -10.75 -1.98 6.98
N ILE A 72 -10.74 -3.30 7.14
CA ILE A 72 -10.85 -3.90 8.47
C ILE A 72 -9.59 -4.61 8.89
N GLY A 73 -8.63 -4.76 8.01
CA GLY A 73 -7.39 -5.44 8.35
C GLY A 73 -6.49 -5.58 7.14
N VAL A 74 -5.45 -6.33 7.32
CA VAL A 74 -4.49 -6.62 6.26
C VAL A 74 -4.06 -8.08 6.41
N ILE A 75 -3.84 -8.76 5.29
CA ILE A 75 -3.27 -10.09 5.33
C ILE A 75 -1.94 -10.07 4.58
N GLN A 76 -0.92 -10.60 5.22
CA GLN A 76 0.42 -10.61 4.69
C GLN A 76 0.87 -12.05 4.46
N GLU A 77 1.89 -12.23 3.63
CA GLU A 77 2.39 -13.58 3.37
C GLU A 77 2.85 -14.27 4.65
N GLU A 78 3.37 -13.53 5.61
CA GLU A 78 3.77 -14.14 6.88
C GLU A 78 2.56 -14.66 7.67
N ASP A 79 1.42 -14.01 7.56
CA ASP A 79 0.21 -14.46 8.21
C ASP A 79 -0.26 -15.79 7.61
N ILE A 80 -0.17 -15.88 6.30
CA ILE A 80 -0.56 -17.11 5.60
C ILE A 80 0.38 -18.24 5.97
N LEU A 81 1.67 -17.96 5.98
CA LEU A 81 2.65 -18.98 6.32
C LEU A 81 2.43 -19.52 7.74
N LYS A 82 2.26 -18.63 8.71
CA LYS A 82 2.00 -19.04 10.07
C LYS A 82 0.76 -19.91 10.18
N ASN A 83 -0.30 -19.49 9.49
CA ASN A 83 -1.55 -20.24 9.53
C ASN A 83 -1.40 -21.63 8.92
N CYS A 84 -0.70 -21.73 7.82
CA CYS A 84 -0.49 -23.02 7.16
C CYS A 84 0.36 -23.96 7.98
N LEU A 85 1.29 -23.43 8.76
CA LEU A 85 2.16 -24.25 9.60
C LEU A 85 1.49 -24.66 10.90
N ASN A 86 0.57 -23.89 11.42
CA ASN A 86 0.03 -24.10 12.76
C ASN A 86 -1.44 -24.46 12.81
N ASN A 87 -2.13 -24.44 11.69
CA ASN A 87 -3.57 -24.66 11.65
C ASN A 87 -3.92 -25.62 10.53
N LYS A 88 -4.70 -26.66 10.84
CA LYS A 88 -5.06 -27.67 9.85
C LYS A 88 -5.84 -27.11 8.68
N LYS A 89 -6.62 -26.04 8.91
CA LYS A 89 -7.39 -25.44 7.83
C LYS A 89 -6.50 -24.78 6.78
N GLY A 90 -5.34 -24.25 7.19
CA GLY A 90 -4.37 -23.70 6.27
C GLY A 90 -4.98 -22.77 5.24
N PHE A 91 -4.84 -23.12 3.98
CA PHE A 91 -5.33 -22.29 2.87
C PHE A 91 -6.85 -22.24 2.79
N SER A 92 -7.55 -23.15 3.43
CA SER A 92 -9.02 -23.16 3.39
C SER A 92 -9.65 -22.34 4.51
N ASP A 93 -8.83 -21.80 5.40
CA ASP A 93 -9.35 -20.94 6.47
C ASP A 93 -9.84 -19.63 5.91
N GLN A 94 -10.77 -18.99 6.62
CA GLN A 94 -11.25 -17.68 6.22
C GLN A 94 -10.24 -16.61 6.56
N ILE A 95 -10.16 -15.60 5.71
CA ILE A 95 -9.22 -14.51 5.90
C ILE A 95 -9.45 -13.79 7.23
N SER A 96 -10.70 -13.65 7.66
CA SER A 96 -11.00 -13.00 8.94
C SER A 96 -10.31 -13.65 10.13
N ASN A 97 -10.02 -14.95 10.04
CA ASN A 97 -9.34 -15.67 11.12
C ASN A 97 -7.83 -15.54 11.07
N VAL A 98 -7.29 -15.02 9.98
CA VAL A 98 -5.85 -15.02 9.73
C VAL A 98 -5.29 -13.60 9.63
N MET A 99 -6.09 -12.66 9.19
CA MET A 99 -5.65 -11.28 8.97
C MET A 99 -5.22 -10.61 10.27
N SER A 100 -4.40 -9.58 10.13
CA SER A 100 -4.05 -8.70 11.22
C SER A 100 -5.02 -7.51 11.21
N LYS A 101 -5.46 -7.12 12.38
CA LYS A 101 -6.30 -5.93 12.52
C LYS A 101 -5.45 -4.69 12.77
N LYS A 102 -4.16 -4.86 12.93
CA LYS A 102 -3.26 -3.73 13.13
C LYS A 102 -2.95 -3.11 11.78
N ILE A 103 -3.53 -1.97 11.53
CA ILE A 103 -3.33 -1.27 10.27
C ILE A 103 -2.80 0.13 10.55
N ASN A 104 -1.88 0.59 9.72
CA ASN A 104 -1.31 1.91 9.82
C ASN A 104 -1.93 2.77 8.73
N LEU A 105 -2.83 3.66 9.13
CA LEU A 105 -3.52 4.53 8.19
C LEU A 105 -2.83 5.89 8.17
N LEU A 106 -2.64 6.40 6.97
CA LEU A 106 -2.13 7.76 6.76
C LEU A 106 -3.06 8.48 5.80
N ASP A 107 -3.28 9.74 6.07
CA ASP A 107 -4.01 10.60 5.15
C ASP A 107 -3.13 10.89 3.94
N SER A 108 -3.74 11.05 2.78
CA SER A 108 -3.00 11.33 1.55
C SER A 108 -2.20 12.63 1.64
N LYS A 109 -2.55 13.51 2.55
CA LYS A 109 -1.83 14.77 2.76
C LYS A 109 -0.78 14.68 3.84
N ALA A 110 -0.56 13.50 4.42
CA ALA A 110 0.50 13.32 5.39
C ALA A 110 1.86 13.53 4.72
N SER A 111 2.87 13.79 5.53
CA SER A 111 4.19 14.07 4.99
C SER A 111 4.95 12.79 4.66
N ILE A 112 5.94 12.93 3.78
CA ILE A 112 6.87 11.84 3.50
C ILE A 112 7.57 11.39 4.77
N ASP A 113 7.82 12.33 5.68
CA ASP A 113 8.47 12.02 6.94
C ASP A 113 7.61 11.11 7.80
N GLU A 114 6.30 11.35 7.83
CA GLU A 114 5.40 10.46 8.55
C GLU A 114 5.37 9.07 7.96
N LEU A 115 5.37 8.97 6.63
CA LEU A 115 5.44 7.69 5.96
C LEU A 115 6.74 6.97 6.33
N SER A 116 7.85 7.70 6.31
CA SER A 116 9.15 7.12 6.64
C SER A 116 9.16 6.52 8.03
N LYS A 117 8.54 7.20 8.98
CA LYS A 117 8.49 6.69 10.34
C LYS A 117 7.73 5.37 10.43
N ILE A 118 6.64 5.26 9.68
CA ILE A 118 5.89 4.00 9.64
C ILE A 118 6.72 2.90 9.01
N LEU A 119 7.34 3.20 7.87
CA LEU A 119 8.07 2.18 7.11
C LEU A 119 9.36 1.72 7.77
N LYS A 120 9.84 2.42 8.80
CA LYS A 120 10.96 1.93 9.58
C LYS A 120 10.59 0.70 10.39
N ASN A 121 9.34 0.58 10.79
CA ASN A 121 8.89 -0.48 11.67
C ASN A 121 7.92 -1.44 11.01
N ASP A 122 7.27 -1.01 9.94
CA ASP A 122 6.25 -1.80 9.28
C ASP A 122 6.56 -1.89 7.79
N ASN A 123 5.94 -2.85 7.13
CA ASN A 123 6.22 -3.11 5.71
C ASN A 123 5.42 -2.24 4.76
N PHE A 124 4.40 -1.58 5.25
CA PHE A 124 3.50 -0.82 4.40
C PHE A 124 2.73 0.19 5.22
N ALA A 125 2.13 1.14 4.52
CA ALA A 125 1.17 2.07 5.11
C ALA A 125 -0.05 2.11 4.20
N MET A 126 -1.23 2.22 4.79
CA MET A 126 -2.48 2.32 4.04
C MET A 126 -2.87 3.78 3.92
N ILE A 127 -3.17 4.21 2.72
CA ILE A 127 -3.43 5.61 2.44
C ILE A 127 -4.91 5.86 2.27
N MET A 128 -5.40 6.84 2.99
CA MET A 128 -6.81 7.24 2.95
C MET A 128 -6.93 8.66 2.42
N GLU A 129 -7.99 8.90 1.69
CA GLU A 129 -8.33 10.25 1.24
C GLU A 129 -9.82 10.41 1.36
N ASN A 130 -10.26 11.40 2.15
CA ASN A 130 -11.69 11.66 2.38
C ASN A 130 -12.43 10.38 2.81
N ASN A 131 -11.84 9.66 3.75
CA ASN A 131 -12.38 8.42 4.29
C ASN A 131 -12.48 7.28 3.27
N THR A 132 -11.77 7.42 2.15
CA THR A 132 -11.73 6.38 1.12
C THR A 132 -10.33 5.79 1.06
N PHE A 133 -10.24 4.47 1.03
CA PHE A 133 -8.96 3.81 0.85
C PHE A 133 -8.49 3.99 -0.59
N ILE A 134 -7.29 4.49 -0.78
CA ILE A 134 -6.77 4.71 -2.12
C ILE A 134 -5.54 3.88 -2.46
N GLY A 135 -4.94 3.23 -1.50
CA GLY A 135 -3.84 2.33 -1.82
C GLY A 135 -2.87 2.08 -0.68
N LEU A 136 -1.93 1.21 -0.95
CA LEU A 136 -0.85 0.89 -0.04
C LEU A 136 0.45 1.49 -0.56
N LEU A 137 1.28 1.95 0.35
CA LEU A 137 2.63 2.36 0.02
C LEU A 137 3.61 1.51 0.78
N THR A 138 4.68 1.10 0.12
CA THR A 138 5.69 0.22 0.67
C THR A 138 7.06 0.87 0.61
N LYS A 139 8.05 0.19 1.17
CA LYS A 139 9.41 0.68 1.14
C LYS A 139 9.91 0.88 -0.29
N VAL A 140 9.53 -0.01 -1.20
CA VAL A 140 9.94 0.11 -2.60
C VAL A 140 9.37 1.38 -3.21
N ASP A 141 8.12 1.72 -2.88
CA ASP A 141 7.51 2.93 -3.39
C ASP A 141 8.26 4.17 -2.90
N LEU A 142 8.62 4.20 -1.64
CA LEU A 142 9.36 5.33 -1.08
C LEU A 142 10.74 5.43 -1.71
N LEU A 143 11.41 4.30 -1.87
CA LEU A 143 12.73 4.29 -2.49
C LEU A 143 12.68 4.80 -3.93
N ALA A 144 11.64 4.40 -4.67
CA ALA A 144 11.48 4.88 -6.04
C ALA A 144 11.32 6.40 -6.07
N TYR A 145 10.54 6.93 -5.14
CA TYR A 145 10.33 8.37 -5.04
C TYR A 145 11.65 9.09 -4.71
N LEU A 146 12.37 8.58 -3.74
CA LEU A 146 13.64 9.21 -3.33
C LEU A 146 14.67 9.16 -4.43
N LYS A 147 14.73 8.05 -5.16
CA LYS A 147 15.65 7.93 -6.28
C LYS A 147 15.34 8.92 -7.39
N LYS A 148 14.05 9.13 -7.63
CA LYS A 148 13.62 10.03 -8.68
C LYS A 148 14.03 11.47 -8.39
N ASP A 149 14.15 11.81 -7.14
CA ASP A 149 14.43 13.16 -6.71
C ASP A 149 15.92 13.53 -6.76
N ILE A 150 16.75 12.62 -7.17
CA ILE A 150 18.21 12.84 -7.28
C ILE A 150 18.60 13.38 -8.65
#